data_1d548e85daca518037f7858279aafaaa
#
_entry.id   1d548e85daca518037f7858279aafaaa
#
_cell.length_a   1.000
_cell.length_b   1.000
_cell.length_c   1.000
_cell.angle_alpha   90.00
_cell.angle_beta   90.00
_cell.angle_gamma   90.00
#
_symmetry.space_group_name_H-M   'P 1'
#
loop_
_entity.id
_entity.type
_entity.pdbx_description
1 polymer ?
#
loop_
_entity_poly.entity_id
_entity_poly.type
_entity_poly.pdbx_seq_one_letter_code
_entity_poly.pdbx_strand_id
1 'polypeptide(L)'
;KFAKELKSDRYNIPTYRTVLKADSEDNYALLPITVNPDGLSPDSIYMIPLRIKSISNYEINPDKQQVLYQVVLKNEYATMESTTHYQTAGTEIKHTTIGEKANGSNVTRVVAPISKNRVRVFVGTHTYTPGKVTKEDIDKYGMYLTINDDKSITITPCGSLQVEMIGGAEDNYYEVDKKGRQIFYLHYKYFDTNVTVTDDKNTWTEDCWITMEEKGIRSL
;
A
#
# COMPACT_ATOMS: atom_id res chain seq x y z
N LYS A 1 14.77 5.46 7.29
CA LYS A 1 13.60 5.96 8.06
C LYS A 1 13.79 5.61 9.52
N PHE A 2 13.46 6.53 10.42
CA PHE A 2 13.45 6.26 11.86
C PHE A 2 12.10 5.64 12.24
N ALA A 3 12.13 4.66 13.16
CA ALA A 3 10.93 4.13 13.78
C ALA A 3 10.24 5.23 14.61
N LYS A 4 8.92 5.25 14.59
CA LYS A 4 8.07 6.13 15.36
C LYS A 4 7.36 5.33 16.43
N GLU A 5 7.30 5.86 17.64
CA GLU A 5 6.41 5.29 18.66
C GLU A 5 4.96 5.46 18.21
N LEU A 6 4.18 4.38 18.27
CA LEU A 6 2.75 4.44 18.02
C LEU A 6 2.08 5.14 19.20
N LYS A 7 1.31 6.19 18.93
CA LYS A 7 0.61 6.94 19.98
C LYS A 7 -0.37 6.03 20.73
N SER A 8 -0.52 6.25 22.03
CA SER A 8 -1.35 5.43 22.91
C SER A 8 -2.85 5.44 22.58
N ASP A 9 -3.33 6.45 21.85
CA ASP A 9 -4.70 6.52 21.34
C ASP A 9 -4.95 5.60 20.13
N ARG A 10 -3.89 4.98 19.61
CA ARG A 10 -3.92 4.08 18.44
C ARG A 10 -3.87 2.60 18.78
N TYR A 11 -3.71 2.26 20.05
CA TYR A 11 -3.76 0.87 20.47
C TYR A 11 -4.41 0.74 21.85
N ASN A 12 -4.93 -0.45 22.14
CA ASN A 12 -5.50 -0.80 23.43
C ASN A 12 -4.86 -2.09 23.95
N ILE A 13 -4.45 -2.06 25.20
CA ILE A 13 -3.99 -3.23 25.97
C ILE A 13 -4.97 -3.38 27.13
N PRO A 14 -5.92 -4.34 27.06
CA PRO A 14 -7.00 -4.46 28.06
C PRO A 14 -6.48 -4.67 29.49
N THR A 15 -5.32 -5.33 29.62
CA THR A 15 -4.66 -5.52 30.91
C THR A 15 -3.15 -5.54 30.72
N TYR A 16 -2.44 -4.85 31.58
CA TYR A 16 -0.98 -4.88 31.67
C TYR A 16 -0.47 -5.94 32.63
N ARG A 17 -1.35 -6.80 33.13
CA ARG A 17 -1.03 -7.88 34.05
C ARG A 17 -1.39 -9.23 33.46
N THR A 18 -0.43 -10.12 33.44
CA THR A 18 -0.62 -11.53 33.05
C THR A 18 -0.20 -12.45 34.20
N VAL A 19 -0.72 -13.66 34.21
CA VAL A 19 -0.38 -14.68 35.21
C VAL A 19 0.13 -15.92 34.50
N LEU A 20 1.35 -16.32 34.85
CA LEU A 20 1.86 -17.65 34.52
C LEU A 20 1.42 -18.57 35.63
N LYS A 21 0.58 -19.56 35.33
CA LYS A 21 0.07 -20.52 36.34
C LYS A 21 1.16 -21.55 36.64
N ALA A 22 1.36 -21.85 37.91
CA ALA A 22 2.15 -23.02 38.28
C ALA A 22 1.49 -24.29 37.74
N ASP A 23 2.30 -25.28 37.40
CA ASP A 23 1.85 -26.58 36.90
C ASP A 23 0.99 -26.53 35.61
N SER A 24 1.08 -25.44 34.84
CA SER A 24 0.50 -25.33 33.52
C SER A 24 1.43 -25.96 32.48
N GLU A 25 0.87 -26.64 31.49
CA GLU A 25 1.62 -27.11 30.30
C GLU A 25 2.17 -25.92 29.51
N ASP A 26 1.50 -24.75 29.58
CA ASP A 26 1.92 -23.50 28.97
C ASP A 26 2.91 -22.75 29.88
N ASN A 27 4.12 -22.55 29.39
CA ASN A 27 5.16 -21.75 30.05
C ASN A 27 5.20 -20.29 29.57
N TYR A 28 4.12 -19.80 28.95
CA TYR A 28 3.96 -18.44 28.45
C TYR A 28 2.59 -17.86 28.81
N ALA A 29 2.48 -16.54 28.70
CA ALA A 29 1.21 -15.84 28.79
C ALA A 29 1.07 -14.84 27.65
N LEU A 30 -0.14 -14.65 27.14
CA LEU A 30 -0.43 -13.73 26.07
C LEU A 30 -0.75 -12.34 26.62
N LEU A 31 -0.19 -11.32 25.99
CA LEU A 31 -0.57 -9.92 26.17
C LEU A 31 -1.33 -9.47 24.91
N PRO A 32 -2.68 -9.40 24.94
CA PRO A 32 -3.45 -8.98 23.79
C PRO A 32 -3.27 -7.49 23.54
N ILE A 33 -2.98 -7.13 22.28
CA ILE A 33 -2.85 -5.75 21.82
C ILE A 33 -3.77 -5.57 20.63
N THR A 34 -4.72 -4.65 20.72
CA THR A 34 -5.56 -4.25 19.59
C THR A 34 -5.06 -2.92 19.05
N VAL A 35 -4.82 -2.84 17.76
CA VAL A 35 -4.32 -1.64 17.07
C VAL A 35 -5.42 -1.08 16.18
N ASN A 36 -5.64 0.24 16.23
CA ASN A 36 -6.41 0.98 15.24
C ASN A 36 -5.47 1.49 14.15
N PRO A 37 -5.48 0.89 12.94
CA PRO A 37 -4.58 1.26 11.85
C PRO A 37 -5.04 2.49 11.07
N ASP A 38 -6.26 3.00 11.27
CA ASP A 38 -6.85 4.07 10.48
C ASP A 38 -5.98 5.33 10.50
N GLY A 39 -5.63 5.83 9.31
CA GLY A 39 -4.78 7.02 9.13
C GLY A 39 -3.29 6.80 9.43
N LEU A 40 -2.86 5.57 9.69
CA LEU A 40 -1.44 5.25 9.73
C LEU A 40 -0.86 5.20 8.30
N SER A 41 0.34 5.76 8.14
CA SER A 41 1.02 5.76 6.84
C SER A 41 1.78 4.45 6.62
N PRO A 42 1.60 3.77 5.48
CA PRO A 42 2.40 2.58 5.14
C PRO A 42 3.89 2.91 4.93
N ASP A 43 4.23 4.19 4.81
CA ASP A 43 5.61 4.64 4.61
C ASP A 43 6.35 4.90 5.93
N SER A 44 5.72 4.65 7.06
CA SER A 44 6.29 4.81 8.40
C SER A 44 6.44 3.45 9.10
N ILE A 45 7.45 3.34 9.93
CA ILE A 45 7.64 2.19 10.82
C ILE A 45 7.10 2.58 12.18
N TYR A 46 6.09 1.87 12.68
CA TYR A 46 5.49 2.12 13.99
C TYR A 46 5.89 1.03 14.97
N MET A 47 6.25 1.44 16.18
CA MET A 47 6.67 0.58 17.27
C MET A 47 5.85 0.87 18.54
N ILE A 48 5.50 -0.20 19.26
CA ILE A 48 4.98 -0.12 20.62
C ILE A 48 6.09 -0.62 21.56
N PRO A 49 6.70 0.26 22.36
CA PRO A 49 7.69 -0.16 23.34
C PRO A 49 6.97 -0.78 24.56
N LEU A 50 7.37 -1.97 24.94
CA LEU A 50 6.85 -2.67 26.10
C LEU A 50 7.99 -3.03 27.05
N ARG A 51 7.73 -2.95 28.37
CA ARG A 51 8.68 -3.30 29.41
C ARG A 51 8.00 -4.07 30.54
N ILE A 52 8.64 -5.14 31.01
CA ILE A 52 8.26 -5.80 32.26
C ILE A 52 8.60 -4.87 33.42
N LYS A 53 7.58 -4.40 34.15
CA LYS A 53 7.76 -3.47 35.25
C LYS A 53 8.08 -4.20 36.55
N SER A 54 7.38 -5.31 36.85
CA SER A 54 7.54 -6.10 38.04
C SER A 54 7.02 -7.52 37.86
N ILE A 55 7.53 -8.43 38.64
CA ILE A 55 7.07 -9.81 38.75
C ILE A 55 6.88 -10.13 40.25
N SER A 56 6.00 -11.08 40.53
CA SER A 56 5.71 -11.47 41.96
C SER A 56 6.78 -12.36 42.56
N ASN A 57 7.35 -13.25 41.76
CA ASN A 57 8.37 -14.22 42.14
C ASN A 57 9.51 -14.15 41.15
N TYR A 58 10.71 -14.53 41.56
CA TYR A 58 11.94 -14.51 40.75
C TYR A 58 12.46 -13.10 40.46
N GLU A 59 13.54 -13.04 39.69
CA GLU A 59 14.16 -11.79 39.24
C GLU A 59 13.90 -11.56 37.74
N ILE A 60 13.75 -10.29 37.36
CA ILE A 60 13.62 -9.91 35.97
C ILE A 60 15.00 -9.99 35.33
N ASN A 61 15.11 -10.72 34.21
CA ASN A 61 16.33 -10.70 33.40
C ASN A 61 16.48 -9.30 32.77
N PRO A 62 17.55 -8.55 33.12
CA PRO A 62 17.74 -7.16 32.65
C PRO A 62 17.90 -7.07 31.13
N ASP A 63 18.43 -8.12 30.49
CA ASP A 63 18.68 -8.13 29.04
C ASP A 63 17.45 -8.48 28.20
N LYS A 64 16.37 -8.97 28.85
CA LYS A 64 15.15 -9.44 28.18
C LYS A 64 13.86 -8.80 28.69
N GLN A 65 13.98 -7.74 29.44
CA GLN A 65 12.82 -7.06 30.06
C GLN A 65 12.08 -6.09 29.13
N GLN A 66 12.63 -5.80 27.96
CA GLN A 66 12.06 -4.83 27.01
C GLN A 66 11.91 -5.45 25.62
N VAL A 67 10.86 -5.01 24.91
CA VAL A 67 10.62 -5.37 23.52
C VAL A 67 10.03 -4.18 22.77
N LEU A 68 10.41 -4.03 21.50
CA LEU A 68 9.78 -3.12 20.56
C LEU A 68 8.88 -3.95 19.64
N TYR A 69 7.57 -3.82 19.84
CA TYR A 69 6.59 -4.51 19.00
C TYR A 69 6.34 -3.69 17.74
N GLN A 70 6.72 -4.20 16.57
CA GLN A 70 6.48 -3.52 15.30
C GLN A 70 5.05 -3.74 14.84
N VAL A 71 4.36 -2.65 14.49
CA VAL A 71 3.04 -2.68 13.86
C VAL A 71 3.21 -2.69 12.35
N VAL A 72 2.68 -3.73 11.70
CA VAL A 72 2.73 -3.91 10.27
C VAL A 72 1.33 -3.76 9.69
N LEU A 73 1.18 -2.82 8.74
CA LEU A 73 -0.09 -2.60 8.06
C LEU A 73 -0.32 -3.67 7.00
N LYS A 74 -1.52 -4.22 6.97
CA LYS A 74 -1.98 -5.13 5.92
C LYS A 74 -3.49 -5.08 5.74
N ASN A 75 -3.94 -5.42 4.55
CA ASN A 75 -5.33 -5.71 4.23
C ASN A 75 -5.40 -6.93 3.30
N GLU A 76 -6.57 -7.22 2.74
CA GLU A 76 -6.75 -8.34 1.81
C GLU A 76 -5.84 -8.21 0.58
N TYR A 77 -5.58 -7.01 0.10
CA TYR A 77 -4.94 -6.70 -1.19
C TYR A 77 -3.43 -6.50 -1.09
N ALA A 78 -2.93 -6.09 0.06
CA ALA A 78 -1.53 -5.73 0.25
C ALA A 78 -1.05 -5.87 1.69
N THR A 79 0.27 -6.03 1.88
CA THR A 79 0.93 -6.06 3.19
C THR A 79 2.22 -5.25 3.17
N MET A 80 2.59 -4.69 4.33
CA MET A 80 3.89 -4.07 4.56
C MET A 80 4.88 -5.01 5.27
N GLU A 81 4.48 -6.24 5.57
CA GLU A 81 5.37 -7.28 6.09
C GLU A 81 6.43 -7.66 5.05
N SER A 82 5.99 -7.77 3.81
CA SER A 82 6.82 -7.83 2.61
C SER A 82 6.25 -6.86 1.57
N THR A 83 7.06 -6.46 0.59
CA THR A 83 6.54 -5.60 -0.48
C THR A 83 5.54 -6.37 -1.34
N THR A 84 4.31 -5.88 -1.41
CA THR A 84 3.30 -6.47 -2.31
C THR A 84 3.47 -5.93 -3.71
N HIS A 85 3.61 -6.83 -4.67
CA HIS A 85 3.74 -6.50 -6.08
C HIS A 85 2.57 -7.05 -6.89
N TYR A 86 2.17 -6.29 -7.91
CA TYR A 86 1.27 -6.73 -8.97
C TYR A 86 1.99 -6.57 -10.30
N GLN A 87 2.08 -7.66 -11.07
CA GLN A 87 2.54 -7.61 -12.46
C GLN A 87 1.42 -7.04 -13.32
N THR A 88 1.63 -5.85 -13.84
CA THR A 88 0.63 -5.10 -14.59
C THR A 88 1.01 -5.09 -16.06
N ALA A 89 0.06 -5.45 -16.92
CA ALA A 89 0.20 -5.37 -18.37
C ALA A 89 -1.05 -4.73 -18.97
N GLY A 90 -0.87 -3.97 -20.05
CA GLY A 90 -1.98 -3.28 -20.69
C GLY A 90 -1.54 -2.35 -21.81
N THR A 91 -2.35 -1.34 -22.07
CA THR A 91 -2.12 -0.32 -23.10
C THR A 91 -1.99 1.05 -22.46
N GLU A 92 -1.00 1.81 -22.89
CA GLU A 92 -0.79 3.23 -22.62
C GLU A 92 -1.08 4.04 -23.88
N ILE A 93 -1.94 5.06 -23.81
CA ILE A 93 -2.19 5.98 -24.93
C ILE A 93 -1.83 7.39 -24.48
N LYS A 94 -0.79 7.97 -25.05
CA LYS A 94 -0.38 9.36 -24.85
C LYS A 94 -1.13 10.25 -25.84
N HIS A 95 -1.86 11.24 -25.30
CA HIS A 95 -2.59 12.23 -26.12
C HIS A 95 -1.69 13.44 -26.35
N THR A 96 -0.87 13.36 -27.38
CA THR A 96 0.19 14.33 -27.66
C THR A 96 -0.25 15.39 -28.67
N THR A 97 0.53 16.48 -28.80
CA THR A 97 0.29 17.55 -29.78
C THR A 97 0.34 17.07 -31.24
N ILE A 98 1.00 15.92 -31.47
CA ILE A 98 1.08 15.29 -32.83
C ILE A 98 0.13 14.10 -32.98
N GLY A 99 -0.85 13.95 -32.08
CA GLY A 99 -1.84 12.88 -32.08
C GLY A 99 -1.60 11.81 -31.02
N GLU A 100 -2.43 10.79 -31.04
CA GLU A 100 -2.36 9.68 -30.11
C GLU A 100 -1.20 8.74 -30.41
N LYS A 101 -0.50 8.33 -29.36
CA LYS A 101 0.59 7.35 -29.41
C LYS A 101 0.28 6.20 -28.46
N ALA A 102 -0.10 5.06 -28.99
CA ALA A 102 -0.39 3.86 -28.22
C ALA A 102 0.86 2.98 -28.08
N ASN A 103 1.12 2.52 -26.86
CA ASN A 103 2.19 1.61 -26.51
C ASN A 103 1.69 0.49 -25.61
N GLY A 104 2.33 -0.67 -25.67
CA GLY A 104 2.16 -1.70 -24.64
C GLY A 104 2.79 -1.24 -23.32
N SER A 105 2.09 -1.45 -22.22
CA SER A 105 2.59 -1.21 -20.87
C SER A 105 2.83 -2.54 -20.15
N ASN A 106 3.98 -2.66 -19.47
CA ASN A 106 4.28 -3.80 -18.60
C ASN A 106 5.14 -3.30 -17.44
N VAL A 107 4.58 -3.31 -16.23
CA VAL A 107 5.26 -2.77 -15.05
C VAL A 107 4.98 -3.63 -13.80
N THR A 108 6.00 -3.78 -12.96
CA THR A 108 5.81 -4.34 -11.60
C THR A 108 5.39 -3.22 -10.68
N ARG A 109 4.11 -3.19 -10.33
CA ARG A 109 3.50 -2.14 -9.51
C ARG A 109 3.58 -2.50 -8.02
N VAL A 110 4.12 -1.60 -7.22
CA VAL A 110 4.08 -1.71 -5.77
C VAL A 110 2.72 -1.27 -5.26
N VAL A 111 2.12 -2.08 -4.39
CA VAL A 111 0.80 -1.82 -3.79
C VAL A 111 0.95 -1.70 -2.27
N ALA A 112 0.54 -0.57 -1.71
CA ALA A 112 0.60 -0.30 -0.28
C ALA A 112 -0.79 -0.28 0.36
N PRO A 113 -1.02 -0.97 1.49
CA PRO A 113 -2.31 -0.94 2.19
C PRO A 113 -2.53 0.41 2.87
N ILE A 114 -3.72 0.99 2.73
CA ILE A 114 -4.10 2.27 3.34
C ILE A 114 -5.19 2.09 4.39
N SER A 115 -6.22 1.31 4.07
CA SER A 115 -7.31 0.94 4.98
C SER A 115 -7.82 -0.45 4.64
N LYS A 116 -8.88 -0.91 5.29
CA LYS A 116 -9.46 -2.25 5.08
C LYS A 116 -9.69 -2.57 3.60
N ASN A 117 -10.22 -1.60 2.83
CA ASN A 117 -10.61 -1.78 1.42
C ASN A 117 -9.93 -0.79 0.47
N ARG A 118 -8.82 -0.16 0.89
CA ARG A 118 -8.12 0.84 0.08
C ARG A 118 -6.64 0.54 0.02
N VAL A 119 -6.09 0.67 -1.17
CA VAL A 119 -4.64 0.59 -1.41
C VAL A 119 -4.16 1.82 -2.16
N ARG A 120 -2.86 2.09 -2.10
CA ARG A 120 -2.17 3.10 -2.90
C ARG A 120 -1.28 2.43 -3.91
N VAL A 121 -1.32 2.95 -5.13
CA VAL A 121 -0.41 2.62 -6.25
C VAL A 121 0.04 3.91 -6.92
N PHE A 122 1.03 3.83 -7.82
CA PHE A 122 1.41 4.94 -8.69
C PHE A 122 0.80 4.75 -10.08
N VAL A 123 0.48 5.85 -10.76
CA VAL A 123 -0.12 5.86 -12.10
C VAL A 123 0.83 5.40 -13.18
N GLY A 124 0.30 4.91 -14.28
CA GLY A 124 1.02 4.59 -15.50
C GLY A 124 2.20 3.66 -15.26
N THR A 125 3.34 4.02 -15.78
CA THR A 125 4.61 3.29 -15.62
C THR A 125 5.44 3.75 -14.42
N HIS A 126 4.94 4.72 -13.65
CA HIS A 126 5.61 5.20 -12.44
C HIS A 126 5.63 4.12 -11.36
N THR A 127 6.77 3.95 -10.74
CA THR A 127 6.96 3.02 -9.63
C THR A 127 7.75 3.66 -8.50
N TYR A 128 7.76 3.04 -7.32
CA TYR A 128 8.57 3.50 -6.21
C TYR A 128 9.21 2.33 -5.45
N THR A 129 10.30 2.61 -4.76
CA THR A 129 10.90 1.64 -3.84
C THR A 129 10.31 1.87 -2.43
N PRO A 130 9.73 0.85 -1.79
CA PRO A 130 9.27 0.96 -0.41
C PRO A 130 10.36 1.50 0.51
N GLY A 131 9.99 2.41 1.40
CA GLY A 131 10.94 3.06 2.29
C GLY A 131 11.71 4.25 1.70
N LYS A 132 11.70 4.43 0.38
CA LYS A 132 12.34 5.58 -0.31
C LYS A 132 11.33 6.56 -0.93
N VAL A 133 10.05 6.21 -0.97
CA VAL A 133 9.01 7.10 -1.49
C VAL A 133 8.94 8.40 -0.68
N THR A 134 8.88 9.51 -1.37
CA THR A 134 8.74 10.84 -0.77
C THR A 134 7.26 11.26 -0.75
N LYS A 135 6.94 12.28 0.06
CA LYS A 135 5.61 12.87 0.05
C LYS A 135 5.31 13.51 -1.31
N GLU A 136 6.31 14.11 -1.94
CA GLU A 136 6.21 14.73 -3.26
C GLU A 136 5.90 13.70 -4.35
N ASP A 137 6.57 12.54 -4.34
CA ASP A 137 6.26 11.43 -5.27
C ASP A 137 4.81 10.94 -5.10
N ILE A 138 4.36 10.80 -3.84
CA ILE A 138 2.98 10.37 -3.54
C ILE A 138 1.98 11.42 -4.03
N ASP A 139 2.25 12.69 -3.81
CA ASP A 139 1.39 13.80 -4.23
C ASP A 139 1.27 13.87 -5.76
N LYS A 140 2.37 13.64 -6.46
CA LYS A 140 2.47 13.76 -7.92
C LYS A 140 1.99 12.52 -8.67
N TYR A 141 2.27 11.31 -8.18
CA TYR A 141 2.03 10.07 -8.91
C TYR A 141 1.09 9.09 -8.21
N GLY A 142 0.76 9.35 -6.96
CA GLY A 142 -0.02 8.43 -6.14
C GLY A 142 -1.51 8.50 -6.44
N MET A 143 -2.14 7.33 -6.60
CA MET A 143 -3.59 7.20 -6.62
C MET A 143 -4.04 6.12 -5.62
N TYR A 144 -5.23 6.32 -5.07
CA TYR A 144 -5.92 5.33 -4.25
C TYR A 144 -6.86 4.50 -5.12
N LEU A 145 -6.81 3.19 -4.90
CA LEU A 145 -7.81 2.24 -5.36
C LEU A 145 -8.66 1.86 -4.16
N THR A 146 -9.91 2.24 -4.15
CA THR A 146 -10.90 1.82 -3.15
C THR A 146 -11.73 0.69 -3.74
N ILE A 147 -11.65 -0.49 -3.16
CA ILE A 147 -12.39 -1.68 -3.59
C ILE A 147 -13.72 -1.65 -2.85
N ASN A 148 -14.82 -1.51 -3.59
CA ASN A 148 -16.17 -1.46 -3.05
C ASN A 148 -16.69 -2.88 -2.74
N ASP A 149 -17.81 -2.99 -2.03
CA ASP A 149 -18.39 -4.28 -1.64
C ASP A 149 -18.82 -5.12 -2.84
N ASP A 150 -19.20 -4.49 -3.94
CA ASP A 150 -19.56 -5.13 -5.23
C ASP A 150 -18.32 -5.48 -6.09
N LYS A 151 -17.11 -5.28 -5.55
CA LYS A 151 -15.83 -5.45 -6.22
C LYS A 151 -15.48 -4.42 -7.29
N SER A 152 -16.32 -3.43 -7.54
CA SER A 152 -15.93 -2.28 -8.35
C SER A 152 -14.80 -1.51 -7.68
N ILE A 153 -14.00 -0.77 -8.48
CA ILE A 153 -12.90 0.04 -7.97
C ILE A 153 -13.20 1.51 -8.22
N THR A 154 -13.08 2.31 -7.17
CA THR A 154 -13.07 3.78 -7.28
C THR A 154 -11.62 4.27 -7.23
N ILE A 155 -11.24 5.06 -8.23
CA ILE A 155 -9.90 5.65 -8.34
C ILE A 155 -9.96 7.12 -7.89
N THR A 156 -9.08 7.52 -6.98
CA THR A 156 -8.96 8.92 -6.52
C THR A 156 -7.49 9.31 -6.35
N PRO A 157 -7.12 10.59 -6.53
CA PRO A 157 -5.73 11.02 -6.32
C PRO A 157 -5.33 10.96 -4.84
N CYS A 158 -4.03 10.77 -4.59
CA CYS A 158 -3.44 10.92 -3.25
C CYS A 158 -3.16 12.38 -2.88
N GLY A 159 -2.98 13.24 -3.87
CA GLY A 159 -2.62 14.65 -3.70
C GLY A 159 -3.00 15.49 -4.91
N SER A 160 -2.02 16.16 -5.51
CA SER A 160 -2.23 17.07 -6.64
C SER A 160 -2.38 16.38 -8.00
N LEU A 161 -2.18 15.08 -8.07
CA LEU A 161 -2.34 14.29 -9.29
C LEU A 161 -3.73 14.52 -9.91
N GLN A 162 -3.78 14.85 -11.19
CA GLN A 162 -5.01 14.84 -11.96
C GLN A 162 -5.21 13.43 -12.52
N VAL A 163 -6.18 12.72 -11.99
CA VAL A 163 -6.55 11.37 -12.43
C VAL A 163 -8.07 11.25 -12.51
N GLU A 164 -8.56 10.64 -13.58
CA GLU A 164 -9.98 10.42 -13.85
C GLU A 164 -10.21 8.97 -14.23
N MET A 165 -11.21 8.34 -13.64
CA MET A 165 -11.70 7.02 -14.07
C MET A 165 -12.34 7.11 -15.45
N ILE A 166 -12.14 6.07 -16.26
CA ILE A 166 -12.83 5.86 -17.53
C ILE A 166 -13.73 4.63 -17.37
N GLY A 167 -14.98 4.71 -17.86
CA GLY A 167 -15.94 3.63 -17.71
C GLY A 167 -16.49 3.48 -16.29
N GLY A 168 -17.09 2.34 -16.04
CA GLY A 168 -17.75 2.00 -14.79
C GLY A 168 -17.17 0.77 -14.09
N ALA A 169 -18.05 0.04 -13.40
CA ALA A 169 -17.69 -1.18 -12.68
C ALA A 169 -17.25 -2.33 -13.60
N GLU A 170 -17.65 -2.30 -14.86
CA GLU A 170 -17.24 -3.25 -15.89
C GLU A 170 -15.78 -3.09 -16.33
N ASP A 171 -15.22 -1.87 -16.21
CA ASP A 171 -13.87 -1.53 -16.63
C ASP A 171 -12.89 -1.43 -15.44
N ASN A 172 -13.44 -1.12 -14.25
CA ASN A 172 -12.66 -0.91 -13.03
C ASN A 172 -13.17 -1.83 -11.92
N TYR A 173 -12.52 -2.99 -11.78
CA TYR A 173 -12.95 -3.98 -10.80
C TYR A 173 -11.81 -4.87 -10.29
N TYR A 174 -12.10 -5.53 -9.18
CA TYR A 174 -11.23 -6.52 -8.57
C TYR A 174 -11.88 -7.90 -8.64
N GLU A 175 -11.07 -8.91 -8.94
CA GLU A 175 -11.50 -10.30 -8.86
C GLU A 175 -10.44 -11.21 -8.25
N VAL A 176 -10.89 -12.38 -7.80
CA VAL A 176 -10.03 -13.53 -7.50
C VAL A 176 -10.36 -14.60 -8.53
N ASP A 177 -9.39 -14.99 -9.34
CA ASP A 177 -9.60 -15.98 -10.38
C ASP A 177 -9.72 -17.41 -9.82
N LYS A 178 -10.02 -18.38 -10.70
CA LYS A 178 -10.16 -19.81 -10.34
C LYS A 178 -8.89 -20.44 -9.74
N LYS A 179 -7.75 -19.79 -9.88
CA LYS A 179 -6.45 -20.19 -9.31
C LYS A 179 -6.14 -19.47 -8.00
N GLY A 180 -7.06 -18.65 -7.48
CA GLY A 180 -6.88 -17.85 -6.27
C GLY A 180 -6.02 -16.60 -6.46
N ARG A 181 -5.71 -16.19 -7.70
CA ARG A 181 -4.90 -15.00 -7.96
C ARG A 181 -5.76 -13.76 -7.87
N GLN A 182 -5.28 -12.77 -7.14
CA GLN A 182 -5.90 -11.46 -6.99
C GLN A 182 -5.57 -10.59 -8.20
N ILE A 183 -6.58 -9.98 -8.79
CA ILE A 183 -6.45 -9.25 -10.05
C ILE A 183 -7.19 -7.92 -9.96
N PHE A 184 -6.52 -6.83 -10.34
CA PHE A 184 -7.12 -5.53 -10.61
C PHE A 184 -7.25 -5.32 -12.11
N TYR A 185 -8.41 -4.85 -12.55
CA TYR A 185 -8.64 -4.29 -13.88
C TYR A 185 -8.88 -2.81 -13.70
N LEU A 186 -8.14 -1.97 -14.42
CA LEU A 186 -8.17 -0.51 -14.26
C LEU A 186 -8.22 0.16 -15.62
N HIS A 187 -9.14 1.10 -15.78
CA HIS A 187 -9.25 1.98 -16.94
C HIS A 187 -9.38 3.41 -16.46
N TYR A 188 -8.36 4.22 -16.72
CA TYR A 188 -8.27 5.59 -16.23
C TYR A 188 -7.38 6.43 -17.13
N LYS A 189 -7.45 7.76 -16.96
CA LYS A 189 -6.47 8.67 -17.54
C LYS A 189 -5.88 9.55 -16.43
N TYR A 190 -4.65 9.98 -16.64
CA TYR A 190 -3.95 10.90 -15.77
C TYR A 190 -3.16 11.94 -16.56
N PHE A 191 -2.94 13.10 -15.98
CA PHE A 191 -2.11 14.14 -16.58
C PHE A 191 -0.69 14.02 -16.08
N ASP A 192 0.26 13.92 -17.01
CA ASP A 192 1.68 13.83 -16.69
C ASP A 192 2.44 14.99 -17.35
N THR A 193 3.52 15.41 -16.69
CA THR A 193 4.36 16.52 -17.12
C THR A 193 5.71 16.00 -17.61
N ASN A 194 6.30 16.72 -18.58
CA ASN A 194 7.57 16.37 -19.17
C ASN A 194 7.60 14.97 -19.83
N VAL A 195 6.48 14.56 -20.41
CA VAL A 195 6.36 13.28 -21.14
C VAL A 195 7.22 13.35 -22.40
N THR A 196 8.14 12.40 -22.54
CA THR A 196 8.96 12.30 -23.74
C THR A 196 8.11 11.84 -24.93
N VAL A 197 8.15 12.62 -26.00
CA VAL A 197 7.48 12.35 -27.26
C VAL A 197 8.52 12.35 -28.38
N THR A 198 8.42 11.37 -29.27
CA THR A 198 9.33 11.22 -30.42
C THR A 198 8.53 11.05 -31.70
N ASP A 199 8.93 11.77 -32.73
CA ASP A 199 8.54 11.52 -34.10
C ASP A 199 9.75 11.04 -34.94
N ASP A 200 9.59 10.92 -36.22
CA ASP A 200 10.65 10.43 -37.15
C ASP A 200 11.92 11.30 -37.16
N LYS A 201 11.87 12.53 -36.66
CA LYS A 201 12.95 13.54 -36.77
C LYS A 201 13.39 14.14 -35.47
N ASN A 202 12.50 14.22 -34.46
CA ASN A 202 12.71 14.97 -33.27
C ASN A 202 12.27 14.22 -32.02
N THR A 203 12.88 14.57 -30.90
CA THR A 203 12.44 14.16 -29.56
C THR A 203 12.33 15.42 -28.71
N TRP A 204 11.18 15.57 -28.02
CA TRP A 204 10.93 16.68 -27.10
C TRP A 204 10.16 16.19 -25.89
N THR A 205 9.87 17.10 -24.98
CA THR A 205 8.98 16.82 -23.84
C THR A 205 7.77 17.73 -23.91
N GLU A 206 6.60 17.20 -23.53
CA GLU A 206 5.37 17.97 -23.40
C GLU A 206 4.53 17.43 -22.24
N ASP A 207 3.58 18.23 -21.79
CA ASP A 207 2.60 17.82 -20.80
C ASP A 207 1.37 17.29 -21.51
N CYS A 208 0.93 16.08 -21.16
CA CYS A 208 -0.21 15.48 -21.83
C CYS A 208 -1.03 14.55 -20.93
N TRP A 209 -2.27 14.30 -21.33
CA TRP A 209 -3.07 13.22 -20.77
C TRP A 209 -2.57 11.86 -21.26
N ILE A 210 -2.58 10.89 -20.37
CA ILE A 210 -2.23 9.50 -20.66
C ILE A 210 -3.38 8.61 -20.22
N THR A 211 -3.95 7.85 -21.15
CA THR A 211 -4.95 6.83 -20.88
C THR A 211 -4.27 5.49 -20.61
N MET A 212 -4.71 4.80 -19.58
CA MET A 212 -4.25 3.48 -19.20
C MET A 212 -5.42 2.50 -19.17
N GLU A 213 -5.29 1.39 -19.87
CA GLU A 213 -6.13 0.21 -19.71
C GLU A 213 -5.22 -0.94 -19.30
N GLU A 214 -5.37 -1.42 -18.06
CA GLU A 214 -4.38 -2.34 -17.50
C GLU A 214 -5.00 -3.42 -16.61
N LYS A 215 -4.33 -4.57 -16.59
CA LYS A 215 -4.62 -5.71 -15.74
C LYS A 215 -3.40 -5.98 -14.87
N GLY A 216 -3.55 -5.87 -13.56
CA GLY A 216 -2.51 -6.18 -12.58
C GLY A 216 -2.81 -7.48 -11.85
N ILE A 217 -1.88 -8.43 -11.87
CA ILE A 217 -1.98 -9.73 -11.18
C ILE A 217 -1.00 -9.75 -10.03
N ARG A 218 -1.49 -10.06 -8.82
CA ARG A 218 -0.63 -10.16 -7.64
C ARG A 218 0.43 -11.23 -7.82
N SER A 219 1.69 -10.86 -7.61
CA SER A 219 2.80 -11.81 -7.52
C SER A 219 2.73 -12.55 -6.17
N LEU A 220 2.91 -13.85 -6.19
CA LEU A 220 3.00 -14.70 -5.00
C LEU A 220 4.38 -14.60 -4.37
#